data_f6328854760025c37259855892c54066
#
_entry.id   f6328854760025c37259855892c54066
#
_cell.length_a   1.000
_cell.length_b   1.000
_cell.length_c   1.000
_cell.angle_alpha   90.00
_cell.angle_beta   90.00
_cell.angle_gamma   90.00
#
_symmetry.space_group_name_H-M   'P 1'
#
loop_
_entity.id
_entity.type
_entity.pdbx_description
1 polymer ?
#
loop_
_entity_poly.entity_id
_entity_poly.type
_entity_poly.pdbx_seq_one_letter_code
_entity_poly.pdbx_strand_id
1 'polypeptide(L)'
;MLTVAIDKLAEWFRNLEWDYLDAPAGSSREKTQLWPGEPDEEIMICLHKGTDIHELFHRQDYYFVNFAYKGDYGAISYQFDNRVTIREGECYISQPFAGYALDGHSDDEIIIIGVLIQKEAFYKSFWHILSADTHLFHFFLEPQTNEYADEFIHLRFEDDFFIRNLLELMVIEYANKQSTTQDILKPMTLTLLMQIARQYKLSTPIAKNETMSDKIVRYMSEHIDTVTLKDIAAEFSYHPNYISTLIHNEMGKTFSEVQLEQRMSRAASLLKVTNLSVEDIAYMVGYSNSSNFFKAFKEYYGCSPREYNQ
;
A
#
# COMPACT_ATOMS: atom_id res chain seq x y z
N MET A 1 14.63 -23.11 -17.02
CA MET A 1 14.44 -21.67 -17.29
C MET A 1 14.24 -20.91 -15.99
N LEU A 2 13.23 -21.26 -15.19
CA LEU A 2 12.93 -20.58 -13.90
C LEU A 2 14.11 -20.63 -12.91
N THR A 3 14.70 -21.80 -12.65
CA THR A 3 15.84 -21.95 -11.72
C THR A 3 17.00 -21.02 -12.10
N VAL A 4 17.34 -20.94 -13.38
CA VAL A 4 18.40 -20.04 -13.88
C VAL A 4 18.04 -18.58 -13.66
N ALA A 5 16.78 -18.21 -13.84
CA ALA A 5 16.30 -16.85 -13.58
C ALA A 5 16.36 -16.50 -12.09
N ILE A 6 15.95 -17.42 -11.22
CA ILE A 6 16.05 -17.29 -9.75
C ILE A 6 17.53 -17.09 -9.35
N ASP A 7 18.44 -17.95 -9.80
CA ASP A 7 19.86 -17.86 -9.45
C ASP A 7 20.47 -16.53 -9.91
N LYS A 8 20.19 -16.13 -11.14
CA LYS A 8 20.65 -14.86 -11.71
C LYS A 8 20.18 -13.66 -10.90
N LEU A 9 18.90 -13.59 -10.56
CA LEU A 9 18.35 -12.46 -9.81
C LEU A 9 18.80 -12.48 -8.34
N ALA A 10 18.92 -13.64 -7.71
CA ALA A 10 19.43 -13.74 -6.35
C ALA A 10 20.89 -13.30 -6.24
N GLU A 11 21.72 -13.66 -7.21
CA GLU A 11 23.12 -13.19 -7.28
C GLU A 11 23.18 -11.67 -7.53
N TRP A 12 22.41 -11.19 -8.49
CA TRP A 12 22.34 -9.75 -8.80
C TRP A 12 21.88 -8.94 -7.57
N PHE A 13 20.79 -9.35 -6.91
CA PHE A 13 20.22 -8.64 -5.77
C PHE A 13 21.17 -8.62 -4.56
N ARG A 14 21.91 -9.70 -4.31
CA ARG A 14 22.93 -9.76 -3.24
C ARG A 14 24.05 -8.77 -3.44
N ASN A 15 24.38 -8.43 -4.69
CA ASN A 15 25.44 -7.49 -5.05
C ASN A 15 24.92 -6.08 -5.34
N LEU A 16 23.64 -5.82 -5.11
CA LEU A 16 23.04 -4.51 -5.35
C LEU A 16 23.57 -3.51 -4.31
N GLU A 17 24.08 -2.39 -4.79
CA GLU A 17 24.47 -1.26 -3.95
C GLU A 17 23.22 -0.42 -3.65
N TRP A 18 23.04 -0.11 -2.37
CA TRP A 18 21.87 0.64 -1.89
C TRP A 18 22.26 2.06 -1.56
N ASP A 19 21.52 3.01 -2.08
CA ASP A 19 21.55 4.39 -1.63
C ASP A 19 20.62 4.58 -0.42
N TYR A 20 21.03 5.46 0.49
CA TYR A 20 20.28 5.73 1.71
C TYR A 20 20.11 7.22 1.93
N LEU A 21 18.92 7.61 2.38
CA LEU A 21 18.71 8.90 3.03
C LEU A 21 19.07 8.80 4.52
N ASP A 22 19.82 9.77 5.00
CA ASP A 22 20.06 9.92 6.42
C ASP A 22 18.76 10.32 7.15
N ALA A 23 18.59 9.76 8.35
CA ALA A 23 17.45 10.13 9.18
C ALA A 23 17.50 11.63 9.52
N PRO A 24 16.34 12.33 9.60
CA PRO A 24 16.29 13.71 10.04
C PRO A 24 16.96 13.89 11.41
N ALA A 25 17.63 15.02 11.62
CA ALA A 25 18.32 15.31 12.87
C ALA A 25 17.34 15.21 14.07
N GLY A 26 17.59 14.27 14.97
CA GLY A 26 16.76 13.99 16.16
C GLY A 26 15.86 12.76 16.06
N SER A 27 15.79 12.10 14.91
CA SER A 27 15.13 10.80 14.75
C SER A 27 16.11 9.63 14.96
N SER A 28 15.57 8.42 15.14
CA SER A 28 16.36 7.19 15.33
C SER A 28 17.42 7.01 14.24
N ARG A 29 18.47 6.22 14.54
CA ARG A 29 19.61 5.94 13.64
C ARG A 29 19.24 5.13 12.38
N GLU A 30 17.98 5.12 11.98
CA GLU A 30 17.48 4.31 10.90
C GLU A 30 17.68 5.02 9.56
N LYS A 31 18.27 4.31 8.64
CA LYS A 31 18.46 4.77 7.26
C LYS A 31 17.26 4.35 6.42
N THR A 32 16.86 5.22 5.47
CA THR A 32 15.84 4.89 4.49
C THR A 32 16.51 4.48 3.18
N GLN A 33 16.30 3.26 2.75
CA GLN A 33 16.72 2.79 1.42
C GLN A 33 15.93 3.54 0.35
N LEU A 34 16.64 4.07 -0.62
CA LEU A 34 16.05 4.69 -1.80
C LEU A 34 15.74 3.64 -2.86
N TRP A 35 14.87 4.01 -3.80
CA TRP A 35 14.57 3.19 -4.96
C TRP A 35 15.85 2.78 -5.71
N PRO A 36 16.14 1.48 -5.85
CA PRO A 36 17.41 1.02 -6.40
C PRO A 36 17.38 0.78 -7.92
N GLY A 37 16.21 0.97 -8.56
CA GLY A 37 16.04 0.74 -9.98
C GLY A 37 16.49 1.92 -10.85
N GLU A 38 16.59 1.69 -12.15
CA GLU A 38 16.86 2.74 -13.13
C GLU A 38 15.73 3.81 -13.11
N PRO A 39 15.97 5.03 -13.58
CA PRO A 39 14.99 6.12 -13.52
C PRO A 39 13.66 5.84 -14.23
N ASP A 40 13.65 4.96 -15.23
CA ASP A 40 12.48 4.51 -15.99
C ASP A 40 11.92 3.16 -15.52
N GLU A 41 12.50 2.59 -14.48
CA GLU A 41 12.10 1.32 -13.90
C GLU A 41 11.10 1.55 -12.77
N GLU A 42 9.85 1.16 -12.99
CA GLU A 42 8.75 1.36 -12.04
C GLU A 42 8.51 0.13 -11.13
N ILE A 43 8.91 -1.05 -11.62
CA ILE A 43 8.71 -2.34 -10.95
C ILE A 43 10.02 -3.12 -10.99
N MET A 44 10.41 -3.65 -9.84
CA MET A 44 11.59 -4.48 -9.69
C MET A 44 11.22 -5.82 -9.07
N ILE A 45 11.85 -6.89 -9.53
CA ILE A 45 11.75 -8.21 -8.91
C ILE A 45 13.06 -8.52 -8.21
N CYS A 46 13.00 -8.68 -6.90
CA CYS A 46 14.15 -9.06 -6.09
C CYS A 46 14.01 -10.49 -5.57
N LEU A 47 15.13 -11.08 -5.21
CA LEU A 47 15.16 -12.44 -4.69
C LEU A 47 16.18 -12.59 -3.57
N HIS A 48 15.70 -13.09 -2.42
CA HIS A 48 16.59 -13.67 -1.43
C HIS A 48 16.63 -15.18 -1.60
N LYS A 49 17.83 -15.76 -1.60
CA LYS A 49 18.05 -17.19 -1.73
C LYS A 49 19.23 -17.65 -0.89
N GLY A 50 19.01 -18.63 -0.03
CA GLY A 50 20.04 -19.21 0.83
C GLY A 50 19.46 -20.01 1.98
N THR A 51 20.31 -20.58 2.82
CA THR A 51 19.94 -21.26 4.07
C THR A 51 20.02 -20.31 5.27
N ASP A 52 20.72 -19.19 5.13
CA ASP A 52 20.88 -18.13 6.11
C ASP A 52 20.70 -16.80 5.39
N ILE A 53 19.56 -16.15 5.62
CA ILE A 53 19.18 -14.90 4.99
C ILE A 53 18.96 -13.88 6.09
N HIS A 54 19.69 -12.77 6.01
CA HIS A 54 19.60 -11.72 7.01
C HIS A 54 19.65 -10.34 6.37
N GLU A 55 18.66 -9.53 6.66
CA GLU A 55 18.59 -8.12 6.29
C GLU A 55 18.49 -7.27 7.54
N LEU A 56 19.38 -6.31 7.68
CA LEU A 56 19.36 -5.38 8.81
C LEU A 56 18.13 -4.49 8.76
N PHE A 57 17.67 -4.07 9.92
CA PHE A 57 16.52 -3.16 10.02
C PHE A 57 16.78 -1.86 9.26
N HIS A 58 15.86 -1.52 8.38
CA HIS A 58 15.89 -0.31 7.55
C HIS A 58 14.47 0.14 7.23
N ARG A 59 14.33 1.34 6.66
CA ARG A 59 13.12 1.83 6.00
C ARG A 59 13.37 1.88 4.49
N GLN A 60 12.33 1.95 3.69
CA GLN A 60 12.40 2.07 2.23
C GLN A 60 11.42 3.12 1.74
N ASP A 61 11.68 3.76 0.59
CA ASP A 61 10.80 4.77 -0.02
C ASP A 61 9.88 4.21 -1.12
N TYR A 62 9.74 2.90 -1.17
CA TYR A 62 8.95 2.14 -2.14
C TYR A 62 8.03 1.13 -1.45
N TYR A 63 7.02 0.65 -2.18
CA TYR A 63 6.20 -0.48 -1.74
C TYR A 63 6.90 -1.79 -2.03
N PHE A 64 6.70 -2.79 -1.19
CA PHE A 64 7.13 -4.15 -1.51
C PHE A 64 6.12 -5.21 -1.06
N VAL A 65 6.11 -6.30 -1.81
CA VAL A 65 5.40 -7.54 -1.52
C VAL A 65 6.44 -8.64 -1.52
N ASN A 66 6.73 -9.22 -0.36
CA ASN A 66 7.64 -10.36 -0.21
C ASN A 66 6.83 -11.64 -0.02
N PHE A 67 6.98 -12.59 -0.92
CA PHE A 67 6.32 -13.88 -0.91
C PHE A 67 7.32 -14.99 -0.53
N ALA A 68 6.97 -15.79 0.48
CA ALA A 68 7.72 -16.97 0.87
C ALA A 68 7.52 -18.07 -0.20
N TYR A 69 8.36 -18.06 -1.24
CA TYR A 69 8.23 -18.97 -2.36
C TYR A 69 8.65 -20.39 -1.97
N LYS A 70 9.70 -20.54 -1.14
CA LYS A 70 10.17 -21.81 -0.58
C LYS A 70 10.72 -21.57 0.81
N GLY A 71 10.27 -22.36 1.78
CA GLY A 71 10.67 -22.25 3.18
C GLY A 71 10.09 -21.01 3.89
N ASP A 72 10.21 -21.02 5.20
CA ASP A 72 9.70 -19.98 6.10
C ASP A 72 10.79 -18.95 6.40
N TYR A 73 10.38 -17.68 6.67
CA TYR A 73 11.29 -16.64 7.15
C TYR A 73 10.62 -15.75 8.21
N GLY A 74 11.44 -15.05 8.99
CA GLY A 74 10.97 -14.03 9.95
C GLY A 74 10.98 -12.64 9.34
N ALA A 75 9.89 -11.92 9.46
CA ALA A 75 9.79 -10.49 9.21
C ALA A 75 9.70 -9.77 10.57
N ILE A 76 10.46 -8.68 10.73
CA ILE A 76 10.50 -7.86 11.95
C ILE A 76 10.01 -6.48 11.59
N SER A 77 8.93 -6.02 12.23
CA SER A 77 8.45 -4.64 12.13
C SER A 77 8.78 -3.85 13.40
N TYR A 78 8.96 -2.54 13.28
CA TYR A 78 9.41 -1.69 14.38
C TYR A 78 8.38 -1.51 15.50
N GLN A 79 7.10 -1.37 15.16
CA GLN A 79 6.08 -0.89 16.10
C GLN A 79 5.89 -1.80 17.31
N PHE A 80 6.28 -3.07 17.24
CA PHE A 80 5.90 -4.03 18.26
C PHE A 80 7.04 -4.92 18.74
N ASP A 81 8.27 -4.69 18.29
CA ASP A 81 9.33 -5.70 18.47
C ASP A 81 8.83 -7.08 17.98
N ASN A 82 7.95 -7.04 16.97
CA ASN A 82 7.16 -8.17 16.50
C ASN A 82 7.89 -8.89 15.40
N ARG A 83 8.42 -10.02 15.73
CA ARG A 83 8.82 -11.01 14.74
C ARG A 83 7.59 -11.82 14.31
N VAL A 84 7.23 -11.70 13.05
CA VAL A 84 6.18 -12.50 12.43
C VAL A 84 6.83 -13.55 11.55
N THR A 85 6.45 -14.82 11.73
CA THR A 85 6.89 -15.89 10.83
C THR A 85 6.00 -15.90 9.59
N ILE A 86 6.59 -15.68 8.44
CA ILE A 86 5.96 -15.79 7.13
C ILE A 86 6.27 -17.20 6.61
N ARG A 87 5.24 -18.00 6.49
CA ARG A 87 5.38 -19.40 6.05
C ARG A 87 5.38 -19.50 4.55
N GLU A 88 5.90 -20.62 4.03
CA GLU A 88 5.80 -20.92 2.60
C GLU A 88 4.36 -20.76 2.10
N GLY A 89 4.17 -20.05 0.99
CA GLY A 89 2.86 -19.69 0.42
C GLY A 89 2.21 -18.44 1.03
N GLU A 90 2.85 -17.78 1.98
CA GLU A 90 2.36 -16.53 2.59
C GLU A 90 3.12 -15.32 2.06
N CYS A 91 2.55 -14.13 2.20
CA CYS A 91 3.23 -12.90 1.85
C CYS A 91 3.19 -11.85 2.96
N TYR A 92 4.23 -11.03 2.96
CA TYR A 92 4.39 -9.82 3.77
C TYR A 92 4.40 -8.61 2.86
N ILE A 93 3.56 -7.63 3.14
CA ILE A 93 3.40 -6.43 2.33
C ILE A 93 3.67 -5.22 3.21
N SER A 94 4.51 -4.32 2.75
CA SER A 94 4.88 -3.11 3.46
C SER A 94 4.71 -1.85 2.62
N GLN A 95 4.48 -0.75 3.33
CA GLN A 95 4.36 0.59 2.77
C GLN A 95 5.71 1.30 2.70
N PRO A 96 5.83 2.39 1.90
CA PRO A 96 6.94 3.31 2.02
C PRO A 96 7.09 3.83 3.45
N PHE A 97 8.34 3.94 3.89
CA PHE A 97 8.77 4.40 5.21
C PHE A 97 8.40 3.49 6.40
N ALA A 98 7.78 2.36 6.19
CA ALA A 98 7.62 1.35 7.23
C ALA A 98 8.97 0.68 7.55
N GLY A 99 9.21 0.42 8.83
CA GLY A 99 10.42 -0.27 9.28
C GLY A 99 10.35 -1.77 9.05
N TYR A 100 11.42 -2.36 8.50
CA TYR A 100 11.47 -3.76 8.15
C TYR A 100 12.87 -4.35 8.34
N ALA A 101 12.92 -5.57 8.83
CA ALA A 101 14.08 -6.45 8.80
C ALA A 101 13.64 -7.85 8.43
N LEU A 102 14.55 -8.62 7.86
CA LEU A 102 14.31 -9.99 7.44
C LEU A 102 15.34 -10.92 8.07
N ASP A 103 14.88 -12.06 8.53
CA ASP A 103 15.70 -13.08 9.18
C ASP A 103 15.15 -14.48 8.85
N GLY A 104 15.94 -15.30 8.22
CA GLY A 104 15.60 -16.67 7.86
C GLY A 104 16.78 -17.61 8.04
N HIS A 105 16.62 -18.63 8.87
CA HIS A 105 17.61 -19.69 9.05
C HIS A 105 16.93 -21.04 8.94
N SER A 106 17.44 -21.91 8.06
CA SER A 106 16.91 -23.25 7.83
C SER A 106 18.00 -24.18 7.32
N ASP A 107 17.85 -25.49 7.57
CA ASP A 107 18.70 -26.52 6.95
C ASP A 107 18.41 -26.65 5.45
N ASP A 108 17.20 -26.33 5.02
CA ASP A 108 16.78 -26.28 3.63
C ASP A 108 16.90 -24.88 3.04
N GLU A 109 16.98 -24.80 1.72
CA GLU A 109 17.06 -23.55 0.98
C GLU A 109 15.77 -22.73 1.12
N ILE A 110 15.88 -21.48 1.56
CA ILE A 110 14.82 -20.50 1.59
C ILE A 110 14.88 -19.68 0.30
N ILE A 111 13.72 -19.41 -0.31
CA ILE A 111 13.59 -18.51 -1.47
C ILE A 111 12.45 -17.55 -1.18
N ILE A 112 12.75 -16.25 -1.17
CA ILE A 112 11.77 -15.17 -1.05
C ILE A 112 11.75 -14.40 -2.36
N ILE A 113 10.58 -14.25 -2.96
CA ILE A 113 10.38 -13.44 -4.16
C ILE A 113 9.76 -12.11 -3.72
N GLY A 114 10.46 -11.02 -3.96
CA GLY A 114 10.01 -9.67 -3.68
C GLY A 114 9.58 -8.94 -4.96
N VAL A 115 8.45 -8.26 -4.91
CA VAL A 115 8.01 -7.30 -5.94
C VAL A 115 8.07 -5.92 -5.31
N LEU A 116 9.01 -5.11 -5.78
CA LEU A 116 9.18 -3.73 -5.37
C LEU A 116 8.46 -2.83 -6.38
N ILE A 117 7.75 -1.83 -5.88
CA ILE A 117 6.99 -0.90 -6.72
C ILE A 117 7.38 0.52 -6.31
N GLN A 118 7.91 1.27 -7.25
CA GLN A 118 8.24 2.67 -7.06
C GLN A 118 7.00 3.44 -6.61
N LYS A 119 7.14 4.30 -5.61
CA LYS A 119 6.04 5.05 -4.99
C LYS A 119 5.22 5.84 -6.00
N GLU A 120 5.87 6.63 -6.86
CA GLU A 120 5.22 7.43 -7.89
C GLU A 120 4.49 6.57 -8.94
N ALA A 121 5.10 5.45 -9.31
CA ALA A 121 4.53 4.50 -10.25
C ALA A 121 3.28 3.81 -9.69
N PHE A 122 3.27 3.51 -8.39
CA PHE A 122 2.11 2.95 -7.71
C PHE A 122 0.89 3.87 -7.88
N TYR A 123 1.04 5.16 -7.59
CA TYR A 123 -0.04 6.13 -7.73
C TYR A 123 -0.46 6.36 -9.18
N LYS A 124 0.49 6.42 -10.09
CA LYS A 124 0.21 6.67 -11.52
C LYS A 124 -0.50 5.51 -12.20
N SER A 125 -0.07 4.26 -11.91
CA SER A 125 -0.46 3.08 -12.69
C SER A 125 -1.50 2.19 -12.01
N PHE A 126 -1.55 2.14 -10.66
CA PHE A 126 -2.35 1.16 -9.94
C PHE A 126 -3.48 1.77 -9.11
N TRP A 127 -3.37 3.05 -8.80
CA TRP A 127 -4.30 3.77 -7.95
C TRP A 127 -5.77 3.66 -8.39
N HIS A 128 -6.06 3.92 -9.66
CA HIS A 128 -7.43 3.97 -10.19
C HIS A 128 -8.20 2.65 -9.99
N ILE A 129 -7.48 1.55 -9.89
CA ILE A 129 -8.07 0.21 -9.78
C ILE A 129 -8.19 -0.21 -8.32
N LEU A 130 -7.22 0.14 -7.50
CA LEU A 130 -7.21 -0.19 -6.07
C LEU A 130 -8.09 0.77 -5.24
N SER A 131 -8.38 1.96 -5.74
CA SER A 131 -9.23 2.94 -5.05
C SER A 131 -10.69 2.51 -4.89
N ALA A 132 -11.11 1.49 -5.64
CA ALA A 132 -12.43 0.88 -5.48
C ALA A 132 -12.51 -0.06 -4.24
N ASP A 133 -11.36 -0.36 -3.59
CA ASP A 133 -11.31 -1.20 -2.40
C ASP A 133 -10.82 -0.40 -1.19
N THR A 134 -11.68 -0.12 -0.26
CA THR A 134 -11.44 0.76 0.89
C THR A 134 -10.38 0.25 1.84
N HIS A 135 -10.34 -1.06 2.10
CA HIS A 135 -9.40 -1.61 3.08
C HIS A 135 -7.96 -1.51 2.60
N LEU A 136 -7.73 -1.83 1.33
CA LEU A 136 -6.42 -1.63 0.72
C LEU A 136 -6.12 -0.16 0.47
N PHE A 137 -7.16 0.64 0.20
CA PHE A 137 -7.04 2.08 0.12
C PHE A 137 -6.38 2.67 1.36
N HIS A 138 -6.92 2.38 2.55
CA HIS A 138 -6.36 2.85 3.81
C HIS A 138 -4.92 2.37 3.99
N PHE A 139 -4.64 1.11 3.72
CA PHE A 139 -3.29 0.58 3.84
C PHE A 139 -2.30 1.27 2.87
N PHE A 140 -2.65 1.40 1.60
CA PHE A 140 -1.69 1.93 0.61
C PHE A 140 -1.62 3.45 0.55
N LEU A 141 -2.61 4.18 1.04
CA LEU A 141 -2.72 5.63 0.87
C LEU A 141 -2.77 6.47 2.12
N GLU A 142 -3.02 5.91 3.25
CA GLU A 142 -2.76 6.60 4.50
C GLU A 142 -1.31 6.29 4.95
N PRO A 143 -0.30 6.86 4.30
CA PRO A 143 0.96 7.03 4.98
C PRO A 143 0.61 7.96 6.11
N GLN A 144 0.55 7.45 7.32
CA GLN A 144 0.31 8.25 8.50
C GLN A 144 1.33 9.37 8.48
N THR A 145 0.81 10.57 8.45
CA THR A 145 1.57 11.80 8.44
C THR A 145 2.69 11.75 9.46
N ASN A 146 3.94 11.61 9.01
CA ASN A 146 5.19 11.79 9.76
C ASN A 146 5.41 10.97 11.06
N GLU A 147 4.45 10.20 11.52
CA GLU A 147 4.66 9.15 12.50
C GLU A 147 4.74 7.86 11.69
N TYR A 148 5.91 7.32 11.61
CA TYR A 148 6.30 6.12 10.89
C TYR A 148 5.22 5.04 11.01
N ALA A 149 4.46 4.82 9.94
CA ALA A 149 3.49 3.76 9.91
C ALA A 149 4.25 2.44 9.87
N ASP A 150 4.25 1.73 10.98
CA ASP A 150 4.86 0.40 11.05
C ASP A 150 3.81 -0.67 10.72
N GLU A 151 2.84 -0.32 9.89
CA GLU A 151 1.79 -1.22 9.45
C GLU A 151 2.29 -2.10 8.32
N PHE A 152 1.96 -3.36 8.41
CA PHE A 152 2.19 -4.35 7.38
C PHE A 152 0.95 -5.22 7.20
N ILE A 153 0.83 -5.83 6.03
CA ILE A 153 -0.17 -6.87 5.78
C ILE A 153 0.54 -8.23 5.71
N HIS A 154 0.09 -9.17 6.52
CA HIS A 154 0.47 -10.57 6.44
C HIS A 154 -0.73 -11.37 5.91
N LEU A 155 -0.56 -12.01 4.76
CA LEU A 155 -1.60 -12.78 4.11
C LEU A 155 -1.17 -14.22 3.86
N ARG A 156 -2.11 -15.12 4.15
CA ARG A 156 -2.05 -16.51 3.74
C ARG A 156 -3.02 -16.72 2.58
N PHE A 157 -2.55 -17.30 1.50
CA PHE A 157 -3.42 -17.70 0.40
C PHE A 157 -3.93 -19.13 0.67
N GLU A 158 -5.26 -19.34 0.53
CA GLU A 158 -5.84 -20.71 0.64
C GLU A 158 -5.33 -21.60 -0.49
N ASP A 159 -5.15 -21.01 -1.69
CA ASP A 159 -4.53 -21.64 -2.85
C ASP A 159 -3.52 -20.63 -3.42
N ASP A 160 -2.24 -20.94 -3.25
CA ASP A 160 -1.14 -20.09 -3.71
C ASP A 160 -0.73 -20.37 -5.16
N PHE A 161 -1.33 -21.37 -5.81
CA PHE A 161 -0.97 -21.79 -7.17
C PHE A 161 -0.96 -20.62 -8.16
N PHE A 162 -1.99 -19.79 -8.14
CA PHE A 162 -2.07 -18.65 -9.05
C PHE A 162 -0.97 -17.61 -8.79
N ILE A 163 -0.76 -17.24 -7.53
CA ILE A 163 0.24 -16.24 -7.12
C ILE A 163 1.63 -16.76 -7.44
N ARG A 164 1.91 -18.02 -7.14
CA ARG A 164 3.19 -18.68 -7.41
C ARG A 164 3.54 -18.63 -8.90
N ASN A 165 2.63 -19.07 -9.77
CA ASN A 165 2.86 -19.03 -11.22
C ASN A 165 3.02 -17.59 -11.75
N LEU A 166 2.25 -16.64 -11.25
CA LEU A 166 2.37 -15.25 -11.63
C LEU A 166 3.76 -14.69 -11.28
N LEU A 167 4.23 -14.94 -10.05
CA LEU A 167 5.56 -14.53 -9.60
C LEU A 167 6.68 -15.22 -10.39
N GLU A 168 6.53 -16.50 -10.72
CA GLU A 168 7.49 -17.21 -11.58
C GLU A 168 7.65 -16.57 -12.96
N LEU A 169 6.52 -16.17 -13.58
CA LEU A 169 6.54 -15.46 -14.85
C LEU A 169 7.18 -14.06 -14.70
N MET A 170 6.90 -13.33 -13.62
CA MET A 170 7.53 -12.04 -13.34
C MET A 170 9.05 -12.18 -13.15
N VAL A 171 9.49 -13.23 -12.45
CA VAL A 171 10.92 -13.56 -12.27
C VAL A 171 11.59 -13.83 -13.62
N ILE A 172 10.97 -14.64 -14.48
CA ILE A 172 11.52 -14.98 -15.80
C ILE A 172 11.62 -13.74 -16.68
N GLU A 173 10.58 -12.91 -16.72
CA GLU A 173 10.54 -11.67 -17.48
C GLU A 173 11.64 -10.70 -17.03
N TYR A 174 11.72 -10.47 -15.71
CA TYR A 174 12.68 -9.53 -15.14
C TYR A 174 14.14 -9.99 -15.27
N ALA A 175 14.40 -11.31 -15.16
CA ALA A 175 15.73 -11.87 -15.35
C ALA A 175 16.24 -11.72 -16.79
N ASN A 176 15.35 -11.56 -17.76
CA ASN A 176 15.64 -11.44 -19.20
C ASN A 176 15.18 -10.08 -19.75
N LYS A 177 15.41 -9.01 -18.98
CA LYS A 177 14.97 -7.63 -19.31
C LYS A 177 15.14 -7.27 -20.77
N GLN A 178 14.09 -6.65 -21.32
CA GLN A 178 14.05 -6.02 -22.64
C GLN A 178 13.42 -4.63 -22.51
N SER A 179 13.40 -3.85 -23.58
CA SER A 179 12.81 -2.49 -23.58
C SER A 179 11.33 -2.46 -23.19
N THR A 180 10.59 -3.55 -23.35
CA THR A 180 9.16 -3.69 -23.04
C THR A 180 8.88 -4.38 -21.71
N THR A 181 9.90 -4.74 -20.92
CA THR A 181 9.73 -5.49 -19.67
C THR A 181 8.83 -4.74 -18.68
N GLN A 182 8.96 -3.43 -18.56
CA GLN A 182 8.09 -2.65 -17.66
C GLN A 182 6.62 -2.66 -18.12
N ASP A 183 6.36 -2.64 -19.42
CA ASP A 183 5.00 -2.73 -19.98
C ASP A 183 4.35 -4.09 -19.72
N ILE A 184 5.14 -5.16 -19.63
CA ILE A 184 4.69 -6.51 -19.27
C ILE A 184 4.51 -6.64 -17.76
N LEU A 185 5.42 -6.13 -16.96
CA LEU A 185 5.35 -6.23 -15.50
C LEU A 185 4.19 -5.42 -14.91
N LYS A 186 3.82 -4.27 -15.47
CA LYS A 186 2.70 -3.44 -14.97
C LYS A 186 1.38 -4.20 -14.88
N PRO A 187 0.84 -4.83 -15.93
CA PRO A 187 -0.40 -5.61 -15.82
C PRO A 187 -0.24 -6.84 -14.93
N MET A 188 0.93 -7.45 -14.84
CA MET A 188 1.18 -8.57 -13.94
C MET A 188 1.15 -8.11 -12.48
N THR A 189 1.79 -6.99 -12.16
CA THR A 189 1.75 -6.37 -10.82
C THR A 189 0.34 -5.94 -10.44
N LEU A 190 -0.43 -5.39 -11.38
CA LEU A 190 -1.84 -5.09 -11.15
C LEU A 190 -2.63 -6.35 -10.78
N THR A 191 -2.40 -7.44 -11.52
CA THR A 191 -3.04 -8.73 -11.25
C THR A 191 -2.66 -9.26 -9.85
N LEU A 192 -1.38 -9.15 -9.47
CA LEU A 192 -0.90 -9.49 -8.13
C LEU A 192 -1.63 -8.67 -7.05
N LEU A 193 -1.67 -7.35 -7.20
CA LEU A 193 -2.34 -6.46 -6.24
C LEU A 193 -3.83 -6.74 -6.11
N MET A 194 -4.52 -7.08 -7.22
CA MET A 194 -5.93 -7.47 -7.18
C MET A 194 -6.16 -8.83 -6.48
N GLN A 195 -5.25 -9.77 -6.61
CA GLN A 195 -5.32 -11.03 -5.86
C GLN A 195 -5.07 -10.81 -4.36
N ILE A 196 -4.12 -9.95 -4.03
CA ILE A 196 -3.87 -9.51 -2.65
C ILE A 196 -5.15 -8.86 -2.08
N ALA A 197 -5.77 -7.95 -2.83
CA ALA A 197 -7.03 -7.30 -2.45
C ALA A 197 -8.14 -8.31 -2.15
N ARG A 198 -8.31 -9.26 -3.04
CA ARG A 198 -9.32 -10.32 -2.88
C ARG A 198 -9.04 -11.15 -1.62
N GLN A 199 -7.80 -11.58 -1.42
CA GLN A 199 -7.42 -12.40 -0.27
C GLN A 199 -7.55 -11.61 1.04
N TYR A 200 -7.17 -10.34 1.04
CA TYR A 200 -7.32 -9.48 2.21
C TYR A 200 -8.77 -9.38 2.68
N LYS A 201 -9.71 -9.17 1.75
CA LYS A 201 -11.15 -9.18 2.05
C LYS A 201 -11.62 -10.49 2.67
N LEU A 202 -11.12 -11.62 2.20
CA LEU A 202 -11.48 -12.94 2.72
C LEU A 202 -10.86 -13.20 4.10
N SER A 203 -9.67 -12.69 4.34
CA SER A 203 -8.88 -12.93 5.57
C SER A 203 -9.20 -11.98 6.70
N THR A 204 -9.70 -10.77 6.38
CA THR A 204 -10.07 -9.79 7.41
C THR A 204 -11.44 -10.19 7.96
N PRO A 205 -11.55 -10.63 9.24
CA PRO A 205 -12.84 -10.86 9.84
C PRO A 205 -13.59 -9.53 9.79
N ILE A 206 -14.78 -9.51 9.20
CA ILE A 206 -15.72 -8.41 9.42
C ILE A 206 -15.77 -8.25 10.93
N ALA A 207 -15.32 -7.12 11.44
CA ALA A 207 -15.20 -6.91 12.88
C ALA A 207 -16.53 -7.29 13.51
N LYS A 208 -16.52 -8.33 14.33
CA LYS A 208 -17.75 -8.90 14.95
C LYS A 208 -18.56 -7.86 15.75
N ASN A 209 -17.98 -6.67 15.96
CA ASN A 209 -18.56 -5.56 16.72
C ASN A 209 -18.59 -4.24 15.92
N GLU A 210 -18.51 -4.27 14.60
CA GLU A 210 -18.63 -3.07 13.79
C GLU A 210 -20.02 -2.45 13.97
N THR A 211 -20.06 -1.21 14.46
CA THR A 211 -21.31 -0.48 14.65
C THR A 211 -21.91 -0.09 13.29
N MET A 212 -23.18 0.34 13.26
CA MET A 212 -23.79 0.83 12.03
C MET A 212 -23.10 2.09 11.54
N SER A 213 -22.66 2.96 12.43
CA SER A 213 -21.87 4.16 12.07
C SER A 213 -20.52 3.80 11.44
N ASP A 214 -19.81 2.78 11.94
CA ASP A 214 -18.55 2.33 11.33
C ASP A 214 -18.76 1.86 9.89
N LYS A 215 -19.83 1.10 9.64
CA LYS A 215 -20.22 0.66 8.28
C LYS A 215 -20.53 1.83 7.36
N ILE A 216 -21.24 2.84 7.88
CA ILE A 216 -21.59 4.05 7.12
C ILE A 216 -20.33 4.84 6.78
N VAL A 217 -19.43 5.06 7.76
CA VAL A 217 -18.17 5.79 7.57
C VAL A 217 -17.29 5.08 6.54
N ARG A 218 -17.21 3.77 6.62
CA ARG A 218 -16.52 2.94 5.64
C ARG A 218 -17.13 3.12 4.24
N TYR A 219 -18.44 2.96 4.10
CA TYR A 219 -19.14 3.16 2.83
C TYR A 219 -18.90 4.57 2.25
N MET A 220 -18.91 5.61 3.10
CA MET A 220 -18.58 6.99 2.70
C MET A 220 -17.15 7.11 2.18
N SER A 221 -16.20 6.45 2.83
CA SER A 221 -14.80 6.43 2.39
C SER A 221 -14.62 5.70 1.06
N GLU A 222 -15.35 4.59 0.86
CA GLU A 222 -15.34 3.80 -0.37
C GLU A 222 -15.86 4.57 -1.59
N HIS A 223 -16.80 5.47 -1.38
CA HIS A 223 -17.47 6.22 -2.44
C HIS A 223 -17.27 7.73 -2.27
N ILE A 224 -16.09 8.12 -1.80
CA ILE A 224 -15.79 9.48 -1.32
C ILE A 224 -16.04 10.57 -2.38
N ASP A 225 -15.86 10.23 -3.65
CA ASP A 225 -16.04 11.12 -4.79
C ASP A 225 -17.53 11.42 -5.08
N THR A 226 -18.41 10.43 -4.90
CA THR A 226 -19.81 10.51 -5.37
C THR A 226 -20.85 10.35 -4.29
N VAL A 227 -20.51 9.80 -3.11
CA VAL A 227 -21.47 9.42 -2.08
C VAL A 227 -22.37 10.57 -1.62
N THR A 228 -23.66 10.25 -1.55
CA THR A 228 -24.68 11.12 -0.96
C THR A 228 -25.40 10.43 0.20
N LEU A 229 -26.07 11.20 1.04
CA LEU A 229 -26.88 10.64 2.13
C LEU A 229 -27.98 9.70 1.61
N LYS A 230 -28.47 9.91 0.37
CA LYS A 230 -29.46 9.05 -0.25
C LYS A 230 -28.86 7.70 -0.65
N ASP A 231 -27.63 7.69 -1.14
CA ASP A 231 -26.94 6.45 -1.52
C ASP A 231 -26.72 5.57 -0.29
N ILE A 232 -26.26 6.16 0.82
CA ILE A 232 -26.12 5.43 2.09
C ILE A 232 -27.47 4.88 2.57
N ALA A 233 -28.50 5.70 2.51
CA ALA A 233 -29.84 5.29 2.93
C ALA A 233 -30.36 4.12 2.09
N ALA A 234 -30.11 4.13 0.79
CA ALA A 234 -30.47 3.05 -0.11
C ALA A 234 -29.66 1.77 0.18
N GLU A 235 -28.33 1.88 0.32
CA GLU A 235 -27.42 0.76 0.58
C GLU A 235 -27.80 0.02 1.86
N PHE A 236 -28.03 0.75 2.95
CA PHE A 236 -28.35 0.16 4.25
C PHE A 236 -29.85 -0.06 4.48
N SER A 237 -30.70 0.23 3.47
CA SER A 237 -32.18 0.09 3.56
C SER A 237 -32.80 0.91 4.70
N TYR A 238 -32.29 2.12 4.94
CA TYR A 238 -32.82 3.07 5.93
C TYR A 238 -33.36 4.34 5.26
N HIS A 239 -34.11 5.12 6.04
CA HIS A 239 -34.52 6.45 5.59
C HIS A 239 -33.34 7.44 5.76
N PRO A 240 -33.11 8.41 4.84
CA PRO A 240 -32.02 9.37 4.94
C PRO A 240 -31.97 10.14 6.27
N ASN A 241 -33.12 10.51 6.83
CA ASN A 241 -33.19 11.19 8.12
C ASN A 241 -32.68 10.34 9.27
N TYR A 242 -32.92 9.01 9.23
CA TYR A 242 -32.38 8.09 10.24
C TYR A 242 -30.85 8.02 10.16
N ILE A 243 -30.30 7.88 8.97
CA ILE A 243 -28.86 7.90 8.75
C ILE A 243 -28.23 9.19 9.25
N SER A 244 -28.82 10.34 8.93
CA SER A 244 -28.37 11.65 9.40
C SER A 244 -28.36 11.76 10.93
N THR A 245 -29.44 11.28 11.56
CA THR A 245 -29.56 11.26 13.04
C THR A 245 -28.56 10.30 13.67
N LEU A 246 -28.36 9.13 13.08
CA LEU A 246 -27.41 8.12 13.57
C LEU A 246 -25.97 8.68 13.55
N ILE A 247 -25.53 9.24 12.42
CA ILE A 247 -24.22 9.87 12.28
C ILE A 247 -24.06 10.97 13.34
N HIS A 248 -25.07 11.81 13.50
CA HIS A 248 -24.99 12.90 14.47
C HIS A 248 -24.91 12.40 15.93
N ASN A 249 -25.70 11.40 16.27
CA ASN A 249 -25.74 10.87 17.64
C ASN A 249 -24.48 10.09 18.03
N GLU A 250 -23.91 9.31 17.11
CA GLU A 250 -22.76 8.46 17.39
C GLU A 250 -21.42 9.19 17.18
N MET A 251 -21.36 10.13 16.24
CA MET A 251 -20.12 10.82 15.88
C MET A 251 -20.06 12.30 16.31
N GLY A 252 -21.19 12.88 16.74
CA GLY A 252 -21.29 14.31 17.08
C GLY A 252 -21.16 15.25 15.88
N LYS A 253 -21.20 14.72 14.64
CA LYS A 253 -20.98 15.43 13.37
C LYS A 253 -22.13 15.20 12.41
N THR A 254 -22.33 16.14 11.49
CA THR A 254 -23.24 15.93 10.36
C THR A 254 -22.59 15.08 9.26
N PHE A 255 -23.40 14.49 8.37
CA PHE A 255 -22.90 13.78 7.19
C PHE A 255 -21.91 14.63 6.38
N SER A 256 -22.23 15.91 6.17
CA SER A 256 -21.36 16.80 5.39
C SER A 256 -20.02 17.10 6.08
N GLU A 257 -20.00 17.16 7.40
CA GLU A 257 -18.75 17.33 8.17
C GLU A 257 -17.89 16.08 8.11
N VAL A 258 -18.47 14.90 8.24
CA VAL A 258 -17.73 13.62 8.09
C VAL A 258 -17.18 13.48 6.67
N GLN A 259 -18.00 13.81 5.65
CA GLN A 259 -17.58 13.77 4.26
C GLN A 259 -16.44 14.75 3.97
N LEU A 260 -16.56 15.98 4.49
CA LEU A 260 -15.51 16.99 4.35
C LEU A 260 -14.21 16.53 4.98
N GLU A 261 -14.26 16.02 6.20
CA GLU A 261 -13.08 15.51 6.92
C GLU A 261 -12.39 14.40 6.14
N GLN A 262 -13.14 13.41 5.66
CA GLN A 262 -12.58 12.32 4.85
C GLN A 262 -11.95 12.85 3.55
N ARG A 263 -12.63 13.76 2.83
CA ARG A 263 -12.12 14.36 1.59
C ARG A 263 -10.84 15.17 1.84
N MET A 264 -10.79 15.94 2.92
CA MET A 264 -9.63 16.76 3.27
C MET A 264 -8.45 15.91 3.73
N SER A 265 -8.69 14.91 4.57
CA SER A 265 -7.67 13.95 4.99
C SER A 265 -7.06 13.23 3.79
N ARG A 266 -7.90 12.71 2.89
CA ARG A 266 -7.47 12.04 1.66
C ARG A 266 -6.68 12.96 0.74
N ALA A 267 -7.15 14.20 0.55
CA ALA A 267 -6.45 15.17 -0.27
C ALA A 267 -5.09 15.55 0.31
N ALA A 268 -4.99 15.73 1.63
CA ALA A 268 -3.75 16.03 2.32
C ALA A 268 -2.73 14.89 2.17
N SER A 269 -3.18 13.65 2.28
CA SER A 269 -2.33 12.47 2.04
C SER A 269 -1.83 12.46 0.59
N LEU A 270 -2.71 12.62 -0.40
CA LEU A 270 -2.33 12.64 -1.81
C LEU A 270 -1.33 13.76 -2.14
N LEU A 271 -1.54 14.95 -1.59
CA LEU A 271 -0.61 16.08 -1.76
C LEU A 271 0.80 15.76 -1.26
N LYS A 272 0.93 15.07 -0.13
CA LYS A 272 2.24 14.75 0.47
C LYS A 272 2.98 13.61 -0.23
N VAL A 273 2.23 12.65 -0.77
CA VAL A 273 2.83 11.38 -1.24
C VAL A 273 2.85 11.23 -2.75
N THR A 274 2.22 12.16 -3.50
CA THR A 274 2.14 12.07 -4.97
C THR A 274 2.58 13.35 -5.65
N ASN A 275 2.99 13.24 -6.91
CA ASN A 275 3.22 14.37 -7.81
C ASN A 275 1.99 14.71 -8.67
N LEU A 276 0.80 14.28 -8.23
CA LEU A 276 -0.44 14.61 -8.93
C LEU A 276 -0.71 16.11 -8.89
N SER A 277 -1.36 16.62 -9.95
CA SER A 277 -1.78 18.01 -9.92
C SER A 277 -2.85 18.23 -8.85
N VAL A 278 -2.89 19.44 -8.28
CA VAL A 278 -3.91 19.79 -7.27
C VAL A 278 -5.31 19.65 -7.87
N GLU A 279 -5.44 19.89 -9.16
CA GLU A 279 -6.66 19.74 -9.94
C GLU A 279 -7.10 18.27 -9.99
N ASP A 280 -6.19 17.33 -10.27
CA ASP A 280 -6.48 15.89 -10.29
C ASP A 280 -6.88 15.41 -8.90
N ILE A 281 -6.16 15.83 -7.87
CA ILE A 281 -6.50 15.51 -6.47
C ILE A 281 -7.90 16.01 -6.12
N ALA A 282 -8.26 17.25 -6.53
CA ALA A 282 -9.58 17.80 -6.29
C ALA A 282 -10.68 16.90 -6.89
N TYR A 283 -10.52 16.45 -8.13
CA TYR A 283 -11.47 15.53 -8.76
C TYR A 283 -11.53 14.18 -8.06
N MET A 284 -10.38 13.62 -7.68
CA MET A 284 -10.31 12.32 -7.00
C MET A 284 -11.00 12.31 -5.64
N VAL A 285 -11.04 13.44 -4.94
CA VAL A 285 -11.76 13.56 -3.67
C VAL A 285 -13.18 14.09 -3.82
N GLY A 286 -13.72 14.10 -5.04
CA GLY A 286 -15.13 14.39 -5.33
C GLY A 286 -15.50 15.87 -5.48
N TYR A 287 -14.56 16.73 -5.85
CA TYR A 287 -14.86 18.11 -6.24
C TYR A 287 -14.96 18.21 -7.76
N SER A 288 -16.09 18.65 -8.25
CA SER A 288 -16.29 18.93 -9.68
C SER A 288 -15.56 20.21 -10.16
N ASN A 289 -15.05 21.00 -9.23
CA ASN A 289 -14.37 22.26 -9.50
C ASN A 289 -13.21 22.44 -8.51
N SER A 290 -12.00 22.61 -9.03
CA SER A 290 -10.80 22.80 -8.24
C SER A 290 -10.85 24.07 -7.35
N SER A 291 -11.52 25.14 -7.78
CA SER A 291 -11.66 26.37 -6.97
C SER A 291 -12.42 26.12 -5.67
N ASN A 292 -13.47 25.29 -5.70
CA ASN A 292 -14.22 24.90 -4.51
C ASN A 292 -13.36 24.04 -3.58
N PHE A 293 -12.56 23.15 -4.14
CA PHE A 293 -11.59 22.39 -3.37
C PHE A 293 -10.55 23.27 -2.70
N PHE A 294 -9.93 24.20 -3.43
CA PHE A 294 -8.95 25.14 -2.86
C PHE A 294 -9.51 25.92 -1.68
N LYS A 295 -10.76 26.40 -1.81
CA LYS A 295 -11.43 27.10 -0.73
C LYS A 295 -11.67 26.21 0.48
N ALA A 296 -12.24 25.03 0.28
CA ALA A 296 -12.51 24.06 1.36
C ALA A 296 -11.23 23.62 2.06
N PHE A 297 -10.17 23.33 1.29
CA PHE A 297 -8.88 22.90 1.83
C PHE A 297 -8.23 24.00 2.68
N LYS A 298 -8.25 25.25 2.19
CA LYS A 298 -7.72 26.39 2.93
C LYS A 298 -8.52 26.69 4.20
N GLU A 299 -9.84 26.56 4.15
CA GLU A 299 -10.69 26.70 5.35
C GLU A 299 -10.41 25.61 6.38
N TYR A 300 -10.12 24.39 5.95
CA TYR A 300 -9.89 23.23 6.81
C TYR A 300 -8.48 23.23 7.43
N TYR A 301 -7.43 23.44 6.63
CA TYR A 301 -6.02 23.36 7.06
C TYR A 301 -5.35 24.72 7.31
N GLY A 302 -6.01 25.84 7.02
CA GLY A 302 -5.46 27.18 7.21
C GLY A 302 -4.46 27.63 6.12
N CYS A 303 -4.07 26.74 5.21
CA CYS A 303 -3.14 27.03 4.11
C CYS A 303 -3.67 26.45 2.79
N SER A 304 -3.16 26.92 1.66
CA SER A 304 -3.55 26.37 0.36
C SER A 304 -2.96 24.97 0.13
N PRO A 305 -3.56 24.13 -0.76
CA PRO A 305 -2.99 22.81 -1.12
C PRO A 305 -1.53 22.89 -1.59
N ARG A 306 -1.16 23.98 -2.28
CA ARG A 306 0.22 24.17 -2.77
C ARG A 306 1.21 24.48 -1.64
N GLU A 307 0.77 25.28 -0.64
CA GLU A 307 1.60 25.57 0.55
C GLU A 307 1.72 24.36 1.47
N TYR A 308 0.69 23.52 1.50
CA TYR A 308 0.68 22.30 2.31
C TYR A 308 1.66 21.22 1.82
N ASN A 309 1.98 21.24 0.54
CA ASN A 309 2.90 20.31 -0.12
C ASN A 309 4.38 20.77 -0.10
N GLN A 310 4.68 21.94 0.45
CA GLN A 310 6.04 22.45 0.63
C GLN A 310 6.59 22.05 1.99
#